data_74cda21405027038d6d61a894864e879
#
_entry.id   74cda21405027038d6d61a894864e879
#
_cell.length_a   1.000
_cell.length_b   1.000
_cell.length_c   1.000
_cell.angle_alpha   90.00
_cell.angle_beta   90.00
_cell.angle_gamma   90.00
#
_symmetry.space_group_name_H-M   'P 1'
#
loop_
_entity.id
_entity.type
_entity.pdbx_description
1 polymer ?
#
loop_
_entity_poly.entity_id
_entity_poly.type
_entity_poly.pdbx_seq_one_letter_code
_entity_poly.pdbx_strand_id
1 'polypeptide(L)'
;GLDTLRGYKQLNVITLPSSLYSKSIRMGVERFCDENGIKVRFADKVSRDMVHKGEVYLLLTGQYDFDLIELVRIAREKKLEVGKDIGLISYNESPLCEIILNGLTTVSTDFAQMGRIAGEMILERSLAKRHCDFRMTRRASF
;
A
#
# COMPACT_ATOMS: atom_id res chain seq x y z
N GLY A 1 0.94 -1.96 12.47
CA GLY A 1 0.32 -1.11 11.44
C GLY A 1 -1.02 -0.52 11.88
N LEU A 2 -1.89 -1.33 12.51
CA LEU A 2 -3.24 -0.88 12.92
C LEU A 2 -3.19 0.26 13.95
N ASP A 3 -2.34 0.16 14.97
CA ASP A 3 -2.24 1.19 16.02
C ASP A 3 -1.76 2.53 15.45
N THR A 4 -0.82 2.49 14.51
CA THR A 4 -0.38 3.69 13.80
C THR A 4 -1.50 4.26 12.92
N LEU A 5 -2.23 3.40 12.20
CA LEU A 5 -3.32 3.80 11.32
C LEU A 5 -4.46 4.50 12.09
N ARG A 6 -4.76 4.04 13.31
CA ARG A 6 -5.76 4.67 14.19
C ARG A 6 -5.41 6.11 14.62
N GLY A 7 -4.14 6.49 14.53
CA GLY A 7 -3.68 7.87 14.76
C GLY A 7 -4.04 8.83 13.63
N TYR A 8 -4.43 8.31 12.47
CA TYR A 8 -4.82 9.10 11.31
C TYR A 8 -6.35 9.22 11.19
N LYS A 9 -6.81 10.24 10.47
CA LYS A 9 -8.23 10.56 10.33
C LYS A 9 -8.94 9.70 9.29
N GLN A 10 -8.20 9.29 8.25
CA GLN A 10 -8.75 8.62 7.08
C GLN A 10 -7.67 7.85 6.33
N LEU A 11 -8.04 6.70 5.76
CA LEU A 11 -7.26 5.95 4.79
C LEU A 11 -7.77 6.27 3.38
N ASN A 12 -6.90 6.77 2.52
CA ASN A 12 -7.17 6.97 1.10
C ASN A 12 -6.50 5.86 0.30
N VAL A 13 -7.27 5.14 -0.49
CA VAL A 13 -6.80 3.98 -1.26
C VAL A 13 -6.85 4.33 -2.75
N ILE A 14 -5.68 4.34 -3.39
CA ILE A 14 -5.55 4.61 -4.81
C ILE A 14 -5.46 3.29 -5.55
N THR A 15 -6.45 3.00 -6.40
CA THR A 15 -6.57 1.73 -7.13
C THR A 15 -6.79 1.97 -8.61
N LEU A 16 -6.35 1.02 -9.45
CA LEU A 16 -6.69 1.01 -10.85
C LEU A 16 -8.09 0.39 -11.04
N PRO A 17 -9.08 1.11 -11.62
CA PRO A 17 -10.44 0.61 -11.78
C PRO A 17 -10.54 -0.66 -12.63
N SER A 18 -9.63 -0.80 -13.60
CA SER A 18 -9.61 -1.88 -14.59
C SER A 18 -8.84 -3.14 -14.13
N SER A 19 -8.28 -3.15 -12.93
CA SER A 19 -7.56 -4.33 -12.43
C SER A 19 -8.52 -5.49 -12.12
N LEU A 20 -8.21 -6.69 -12.58
CA LEU A 20 -8.95 -7.92 -12.28
C LEU A 20 -9.09 -8.17 -10.76
N TYR A 21 -8.13 -7.68 -9.99
CA TYR A 21 -8.08 -7.84 -8.53
C TYR A 21 -8.68 -6.65 -7.77
N SER A 22 -9.03 -5.57 -8.45
CA SER A 22 -9.49 -4.32 -7.80
C SER A 22 -10.72 -4.53 -6.91
N LYS A 23 -11.68 -5.34 -7.36
CA LYS A 23 -12.89 -5.64 -6.60
C LYS A 23 -12.60 -6.41 -5.30
N SER A 24 -11.77 -7.45 -5.36
CA SER A 24 -11.42 -8.26 -4.19
C SER A 24 -10.58 -7.47 -3.18
N ILE A 25 -9.63 -6.66 -3.67
CA ILE A 25 -8.81 -5.79 -2.83
C ILE A 25 -9.70 -4.75 -2.16
N ARG A 26 -10.58 -4.10 -2.89
CA ARG A 26 -11.53 -3.12 -2.37
C ARG A 26 -12.38 -3.70 -1.25
N MET A 27 -13.02 -4.84 -1.49
CA MET A 27 -13.85 -5.53 -0.48
C MET A 27 -13.04 -5.88 0.78
N GLY A 28 -11.79 -6.34 0.61
CA GLY A 28 -10.91 -6.64 1.74
C GLY A 28 -10.54 -5.41 2.56
N VAL A 29 -10.25 -4.30 1.91
CA VAL A 29 -9.94 -3.02 2.57
C VAL A 29 -11.17 -2.45 3.25
N GLU A 30 -12.33 -2.44 2.59
CA GLU A 30 -13.61 -1.99 3.17
C GLU A 30 -13.91 -2.76 4.45
N ARG A 31 -13.90 -4.10 4.38
CA ARG A 31 -14.12 -4.96 5.54
C ARG A 31 -13.14 -4.67 6.68
N PHE A 32 -11.85 -4.57 6.39
CA PHE A 32 -10.84 -4.25 7.40
C PHE A 32 -11.11 -2.88 8.06
N CYS A 33 -11.47 -1.89 7.28
CA CYS A 33 -11.76 -0.55 7.78
C CYS A 33 -13.02 -0.53 8.64
N ASP A 34 -14.09 -1.22 8.21
CA ASP A 34 -15.35 -1.34 8.97
C ASP A 34 -15.14 -2.05 10.30
N GLU A 35 -14.44 -3.18 10.30
CA GLU A 35 -14.13 -3.94 11.53
C GLU A 35 -13.28 -3.15 12.54
N ASN A 36 -12.52 -2.16 12.08
CA ASN A 36 -11.60 -1.36 12.91
C ASN A 36 -12.04 0.10 13.11
N GLY A 37 -13.19 0.50 12.60
CA GLY A 37 -13.72 1.87 12.74
C GLY A 37 -12.87 2.93 12.01
N ILE A 38 -12.23 2.56 10.89
CA ILE A 38 -11.37 3.43 10.10
C ILE A 38 -12.16 3.98 8.92
N LYS A 39 -12.16 5.31 8.75
CA LYS A 39 -12.73 5.94 7.56
C LYS A 39 -11.90 5.62 6.34
N VAL A 40 -12.51 5.14 5.26
CA VAL A 40 -11.85 4.82 4.00
C VAL A 40 -12.45 5.62 2.84
N ARG A 41 -11.58 6.04 1.92
CA ARG A 41 -11.93 6.67 0.65
C ARG A 41 -11.17 5.99 -0.48
N PHE A 42 -11.86 5.68 -1.57
CA PHE A 42 -11.24 5.13 -2.78
C PHE A 42 -11.16 6.18 -3.87
N ALA A 43 -10.06 6.16 -4.61
CA ALA A 43 -9.86 7.01 -5.78
C ALA A 43 -9.03 6.26 -6.84
N ASP A 44 -9.14 6.69 -8.09
CA ASP A 44 -8.42 6.09 -9.22
C ASP A 44 -7.04 6.70 -9.43
N LYS A 45 -6.82 7.89 -8.90
CA LYS A 45 -5.57 8.63 -8.97
C LYS A 45 -5.44 9.62 -7.82
N VAL A 46 -4.20 10.02 -7.55
CA VAL A 46 -3.93 11.12 -6.62
C VAL A 46 -4.33 12.46 -7.23
N SER A 47 -4.96 13.32 -6.45
CA SER A 47 -5.29 14.70 -6.82
C SER A 47 -5.01 15.67 -5.67
N ARG A 48 -4.79 16.95 -6.01
CA ARG A 48 -4.45 18.00 -5.03
C ARG A 48 -5.51 18.15 -3.93
N ASP A 49 -6.78 17.99 -4.30
CA ASP A 49 -7.92 18.23 -3.40
C ASP A 49 -8.06 17.14 -2.32
N MET A 50 -7.47 15.97 -2.56
CA MET A 50 -7.59 14.85 -1.63
C MET A 50 -6.43 14.74 -0.63
N VAL A 51 -5.35 15.53 -0.78
CA VAL A 51 -4.19 15.43 0.09
C VAL A 51 -4.29 16.36 1.27
N HIS A 52 -4.51 15.80 2.48
CA HIS A 52 -4.70 16.55 3.71
C HIS A 52 -3.86 16.01 4.86
N LYS A 53 -3.50 16.92 5.78
CA LYS A 53 -2.80 16.55 7.02
C LYS A 53 -3.63 15.59 7.88
N GLY A 54 -2.96 14.56 8.39
CA GLY A 54 -3.56 13.56 9.25
C GLY A 54 -4.24 12.43 8.48
N GLU A 55 -3.94 12.25 7.21
CA GLU A 55 -4.46 11.16 6.38
C GLU A 55 -3.36 10.21 5.92
N VAL A 56 -3.73 8.96 5.61
CA VAL A 56 -2.85 7.94 5.06
C VAL A 56 -3.25 7.63 3.62
N TYR A 57 -2.26 7.38 2.80
CA TYR A 57 -2.42 7.05 1.38
C TYR A 57 -1.82 5.67 1.11
N LEU A 58 -2.68 4.73 0.70
CA LEU A 58 -2.29 3.39 0.24
C LEU A 58 -2.34 3.35 -1.28
N LEU A 59 -1.18 3.26 -1.90
CA LEU A 59 -1.03 3.20 -3.36
C LEU A 59 -1.00 1.74 -3.81
N LEU A 60 -2.07 1.30 -4.48
CA LEU A 60 -2.23 -0.07 -5.00
C LEU A 60 -2.03 -0.15 -6.52
N THR A 61 -1.61 0.94 -7.15
CA THR A 61 -1.51 1.04 -8.61
C THR A 61 -0.36 0.21 -9.19
N GLY A 62 0.59 -0.22 -8.36
CA GLY A 62 1.71 -1.09 -8.76
C GLY A 62 2.70 -0.48 -9.74
N GLN A 63 2.40 0.69 -10.26
CA GLN A 63 3.26 1.49 -11.12
C GLN A 63 3.78 2.65 -10.27
N TYR A 64 5.02 2.52 -9.86
CA TYR A 64 5.68 3.34 -8.86
C TYR A 64 5.61 4.84 -9.11
N ASP A 65 5.36 5.26 -10.34
CA ASP A 65 5.95 6.52 -10.73
C ASP A 65 4.96 7.67 -10.64
N PHE A 66 3.72 7.53 -11.12
CA PHE A 66 2.83 8.67 -11.24
C PHE A 66 2.16 9.08 -9.92
N ASP A 67 1.45 8.17 -9.27
CA ASP A 67 0.70 8.52 -8.06
C ASP A 67 1.62 8.80 -6.86
N LEU A 68 2.74 8.07 -6.74
CA LEU A 68 3.74 8.32 -5.71
C LEU A 68 4.40 9.68 -5.89
N ILE A 69 4.86 9.99 -7.11
CA ILE A 69 5.50 11.27 -7.43
C ILE A 69 4.50 12.40 -7.23
N GLU A 70 3.27 12.25 -7.73
CA GLU A 70 2.23 13.26 -7.59
C GLU A 70 1.88 13.54 -6.13
N LEU A 71 1.71 12.48 -5.31
CA LEU A 71 1.46 12.64 -3.88
C LEU A 71 2.57 13.40 -3.17
N VAL A 72 3.83 13.01 -3.43
CA VAL A 72 5.00 13.64 -2.81
C VAL A 72 5.14 15.10 -3.26
N ARG A 73 4.88 15.40 -4.54
CA ARG A 73 4.88 16.76 -5.07
C ARG A 73 3.82 17.62 -4.37
N ILE A 74 2.58 17.13 -4.30
CA ILE A 74 1.48 17.84 -3.63
C ILE A 74 1.78 18.04 -2.14
N ALA A 75 2.32 17.02 -1.47
CA ALA A 75 2.71 17.13 -0.07
C ALA A 75 3.75 18.24 0.14
N ARG A 76 4.79 18.31 -0.70
CA ARG A 76 5.80 19.37 -0.66
C ARG A 76 5.21 20.76 -0.88
N GLU A 77 4.34 20.92 -1.88
CA GLU A 77 3.65 22.18 -2.17
C GLU A 77 2.79 22.65 -0.98
N LYS A 78 2.14 21.71 -0.30
CA LYS A 78 1.33 21.96 0.90
C LYS A 78 2.15 22.04 2.19
N LYS A 79 3.48 21.87 2.12
CA LYS A 79 4.40 21.83 3.26
C LYS A 79 4.04 20.73 4.27
N LEU A 80 3.57 19.59 3.76
CA LEU A 80 3.28 18.39 4.55
C LEU A 80 4.47 17.41 4.49
N GLU A 81 4.88 16.93 5.66
CA GLU A 81 5.97 15.96 5.80
C GLU A 81 5.40 14.53 5.76
N VAL A 82 5.90 13.72 4.81
CA VAL A 82 5.54 12.30 4.71
C VAL A 82 6.15 11.54 5.90
N GLY A 83 5.34 10.70 6.53
CA GLY A 83 5.70 9.97 7.74
C GLY A 83 5.41 10.72 9.05
N LYS A 84 4.99 12.00 8.96
CA LYS A 84 4.66 12.82 10.13
C LYS A 84 3.29 13.51 10.00
N ASP A 85 3.10 14.28 8.93
CA ASP A 85 1.84 14.98 8.66
C ASP A 85 0.87 14.12 7.86
N ILE A 86 1.39 13.28 6.97
CA ILE A 86 0.66 12.29 6.18
C ILE A 86 1.41 10.96 6.20
N GLY A 87 0.66 9.85 6.18
CA GLY A 87 1.21 8.52 6.02
C GLY A 87 1.18 8.07 4.55
N LEU A 88 2.19 7.32 4.14
CA LEU A 88 2.27 6.75 2.79
C LEU A 88 2.67 5.28 2.86
N ILE A 89 1.85 4.44 2.24
CA ILE A 89 2.05 2.99 2.14
C ILE A 89 1.98 2.62 0.66
N SER A 90 2.97 1.90 0.16
CA SER A 90 2.99 1.39 -1.21
C SER A 90 2.71 -0.11 -1.27
N TYR A 91 2.18 -0.57 -2.39
CA TYR A 91 1.98 -1.98 -2.68
C TYR A 91 3.18 -2.54 -3.43
N ASN A 92 3.61 -3.74 -3.05
CA ASN A 92 4.79 -4.44 -3.50
C ASN A 92 6.11 -3.87 -2.98
N GLU A 93 6.93 -4.78 -2.49
CA GLU A 93 8.27 -4.47 -1.99
C GLU A 93 9.28 -4.48 -3.13
N SER A 94 10.25 -3.56 -3.06
CA SER A 94 11.45 -3.56 -3.89
C SER A 94 12.62 -2.94 -3.14
N PRO A 95 13.87 -3.23 -3.53
CA PRO A 95 15.05 -2.62 -2.89
C PRO A 95 15.03 -1.08 -2.92
N LEU A 96 14.41 -0.49 -3.93
CA LEU A 96 14.28 0.97 -4.06
C LEU A 96 13.45 1.59 -2.93
N CYS A 97 12.50 0.83 -2.34
CA CYS A 97 11.68 1.30 -1.23
C CYS A 97 12.48 1.63 0.03
N GLU A 98 13.69 1.09 0.18
CA GLU A 98 14.56 1.39 1.32
C GLU A 98 15.09 2.81 1.30
N ILE A 99 15.27 3.39 0.11
CA ILE A 99 15.89 4.70 -0.07
C ILE A 99 14.90 5.82 -0.40
N ILE A 100 13.73 5.49 -0.97
CA ILE A 100 12.70 6.49 -1.26
C ILE A 100 12.14 7.04 0.06
N LEU A 101 12.12 8.38 0.21
CA LEU A 101 11.56 9.09 1.36
C LEU A 101 12.15 8.65 2.72
N ASN A 102 13.44 8.34 2.75
CA ASN A 102 14.13 7.77 3.91
C ASN A 102 13.55 6.41 4.35
N GLY A 103 12.92 5.70 3.45
CA GLY A 103 12.28 4.42 3.65
C GLY A 103 10.77 4.48 3.44
N LEU A 104 10.32 3.87 2.34
CA LEU A 104 8.92 3.74 1.99
C LEU A 104 8.32 2.50 2.65
N THR A 105 7.29 2.68 3.44
CA THR A 105 6.50 1.59 4.03
C THR A 105 5.74 0.86 2.93
N THR A 106 5.81 -0.47 2.95
CA THR A 106 5.17 -1.30 1.92
C THR A 106 4.28 -2.37 2.53
N VAL A 107 3.28 -2.79 1.75
CA VAL A 107 2.54 -4.03 1.93
C VAL A 107 2.78 -4.92 0.71
N SER A 108 3.22 -6.15 0.91
CA SER A 108 3.67 -7.00 -0.19
C SER A 108 3.50 -8.49 0.12
N THR A 109 3.31 -9.29 -0.93
CA THR A 109 3.58 -10.72 -0.87
C THR A 109 5.06 -10.95 -0.63
N ASP A 110 5.41 -11.97 0.15
CA ASP A 110 6.79 -12.44 0.29
C ASP A 110 7.22 -13.15 -1.00
N PHE A 111 7.80 -12.39 -1.93
CA PHE A 111 8.22 -12.91 -3.23
C PHE A 111 9.32 -13.96 -3.12
N ALA A 112 10.17 -13.91 -2.11
CA ALA A 112 11.19 -14.94 -1.87
C ALA A 112 10.54 -16.26 -1.44
N GLN A 113 9.56 -16.22 -0.55
CA GLN A 113 8.74 -17.37 -0.18
C GLN A 113 7.99 -17.92 -1.40
N MET A 114 7.38 -17.04 -2.19
CA MET A 114 6.65 -17.44 -3.41
C MET A 114 7.56 -18.19 -4.39
N GLY A 115 8.79 -17.69 -4.61
CA GLY A 115 9.76 -18.36 -5.47
C GLY A 115 10.17 -19.74 -4.94
N ARG A 116 10.40 -19.89 -3.62
CA ARG A 116 10.69 -21.20 -3.01
C ARG A 116 9.52 -22.17 -3.16
N ILE A 117 8.31 -21.75 -2.84
CA ILE A 117 7.10 -22.57 -2.98
C ILE A 117 6.91 -23.01 -4.44
N ALA A 118 7.08 -22.10 -5.41
CA ALA A 118 6.97 -22.42 -6.82
C ALA A 118 8.01 -23.49 -7.24
N GLY A 119 9.27 -23.34 -6.81
CA GLY A 119 10.32 -24.33 -7.05
C GLY A 119 9.99 -25.71 -6.45
N GLU A 120 9.53 -25.76 -5.21
CA GLU A 120 9.09 -27.01 -4.55
C GLU A 120 7.94 -27.67 -5.33
N MET A 121 6.91 -26.90 -5.71
CA MET A 121 5.76 -27.41 -6.46
C MET A 121 6.16 -28.02 -7.81
N ILE A 122 7.15 -27.40 -8.51
CA ILE A 122 7.68 -27.93 -9.76
C ILE A 122 8.38 -29.27 -9.51
N LEU A 123 9.23 -29.37 -8.52
CA LEU A 123 9.97 -30.61 -8.17
C LEU A 123 9.00 -31.72 -7.75
N GLU A 124 7.98 -31.39 -6.97
CA GLU A 124 6.95 -32.32 -6.50
C GLU A 124 5.88 -32.65 -7.56
N ARG A 125 5.90 -31.96 -8.71
CA ARG A 125 4.83 -32.00 -9.74
C ARG A 125 3.45 -31.73 -9.15
N SER A 126 3.37 -30.84 -8.16
CA SER A 126 2.16 -30.52 -7.42
C SER A 126 1.38 -29.41 -8.10
N LEU A 127 0.06 -29.58 -8.24
CA LEU A 127 -0.89 -28.54 -8.67
C LEU A 127 -1.68 -27.96 -7.52
N ALA A 128 -1.29 -28.24 -6.28
CA ALA A 128 -1.95 -27.74 -5.08
C ALA A 128 -1.82 -26.20 -5.00
N LYS A 129 -2.89 -25.54 -4.49
CA LYS A 129 -2.82 -24.11 -4.18
C LYS A 129 -2.10 -23.94 -2.84
N ARG A 130 -1.02 -23.16 -2.81
CA ARG A 130 -0.30 -22.80 -1.60
C ARG A 130 -0.38 -21.29 -1.38
N HIS A 131 -0.52 -20.88 -0.13
CA HIS A 131 -0.54 -19.48 0.25
C HIS A 131 0.88 -18.96 0.48
N CYS A 132 1.10 -17.70 0.06
CA CYS A 132 2.29 -16.94 0.44
C CYS A 132 1.91 -15.92 1.50
N ASP A 133 2.83 -15.64 2.40
CA ASP A 133 2.64 -14.61 3.42
C ASP A 133 2.50 -13.24 2.78
N PHE A 134 1.63 -12.43 3.35
CA PHE A 134 1.47 -11.03 3.01
C PHE A 134 1.96 -10.19 4.18
N ARG A 135 2.93 -9.32 3.94
CA ARG A 135 3.65 -8.61 4.99
C ARG A 135 3.61 -7.11 4.81
N MET A 136 3.59 -6.40 5.93
CA MET A 136 3.86 -4.96 5.98
C MET A 136 5.29 -4.75 6.46
N THR A 137 6.09 -4.08 5.66
CA THR A 137 7.43 -3.60 6.04
C THR A 137 7.34 -2.13 6.38
N ARG A 138 7.36 -1.81 7.68
CA ARG A 138 7.28 -0.42 8.17
C ARG A 138 8.61 0.29 8.04
N ARG A 139 8.55 1.53 7.55
CA ARG A 139 9.68 2.46 7.41
C ARG A 139 9.24 3.89 7.74
N ALA A 140 10.03 4.87 7.36
CA ALA A 140 9.83 6.27 7.74
C ALA A 140 8.55 6.93 7.17
N SER A 141 7.98 6.39 6.08
CA SER A 141 6.81 7.01 5.43
C SER A 141 5.46 6.77 6.12
N PHE A 142 5.42 5.88 7.17
CA PHE A 142 4.17 5.57 7.89
C PHE A 142 4.41 5.13 9.32
#